data_b9bf4f9627ce8b87c34126d561c70185
#
_entry.id   b9bf4f9627ce8b87c34126d561c70185
#
_cell.length_a   1.000
_cell.length_b   1.000
_cell.length_c   1.000
_cell.angle_alpha   90.00
_cell.angle_beta   90.00
_cell.angle_gamma   90.00
#
_symmetry.space_group_name_H-M   'P 1'
#
loop_
_entity.id
_entity.type
_entity.pdbx_description
1 polymer ?
#
loop_
_entity_poly.entity_id
_entity_poly.type
_entity_poly.pdbx_seq_one_letter_code
_entity_poly.pdbx_strand_id
1 'polypeptide(L)'
;MSFGRSIAAIAVAALAFTWQPVTAQAAKLVAKVDLSSQTMTVTHRGVVKYRWKVSTARRGKVTPTGSWSAKWLSRYHKSSRYNNAPMPYSIFYSGNFAVHGTNQLKALGRPASSGCVRLHPSNAAKLYSLVQREGRGGKDGLEGLHGRRSRSSMSAD
;
A
#
# COMPACT_ATOMS: atom_id res chain seq x y z
N MET A 1 -32.54 51.90 58.30
CA MET A 1 -31.19 51.65 57.71
C MET A 1 -31.07 50.21 57.37
N SER A 2 -31.26 49.86 56.09
CA SER A 2 -31.27 48.50 55.61
C SER A 2 -30.12 48.32 54.61
N PHE A 3 -29.13 47.48 54.93
CA PHE A 3 -28.01 47.22 54.07
C PHE A 3 -28.34 45.99 53.22
N GLY A 4 -28.60 46.21 51.92
CA GLY A 4 -28.77 45.17 50.93
C GLY A 4 -27.42 44.56 50.51
N ARG A 5 -27.23 43.25 50.75
CA ARG A 5 -26.07 42.51 50.32
C ARG A 5 -26.39 41.88 48.95
N SER A 6 -25.81 42.46 47.89
CA SER A 6 -25.83 41.88 46.55
C SER A 6 -24.85 40.72 46.47
N ILE A 7 -25.35 39.51 46.21
CA ILE A 7 -24.54 38.32 45.94
C ILE A 7 -24.38 38.21 44.43
N ALA A 8 -23.16 38.49 43.95
CA ALA A 8 -22.80 38.29 42.56
C ALA A 8 -22.58 36.78 42.29
N ALA A 9 -23.44 36.18 41.49
CA ALA A 9 -23.27 34.81 41.04
C ALA A 9 -22.24 34.77 39.92
N ILE A 10 -21.09 34.12 40.15
CA ILE A 10 -20.07 33.86 39.15
C ILE A 10 -20.47 32.56 38.43
N ALA A 11 -20.92 32.69 37.19
CA ALA A 11 -21.17 31.54 36.31
C ALA A 11 -19.85 31.01 35.76
N VAL A 12 -19.41 29.85 36.24
CA VAL A 12 -18.27 29.13 35.68
C VAL A 12 -18.74 28.36 34.45
N ALA A 13 -18.42 28.87 33.25
CA ALA A 13 -18.65 28.15 31.99
C ALA A 13 -17.62 27.04 31.86
N ALA A 14 -18.03 25.78 32.08
CA ALA A 14 -17.24 24.59 31.81
C ALA A 14 -17.14 24.36 30.29
N LEU A 15 -16.00 24.66 29.70
CA LEU A 15 -15.68 24.31 28.33
C LEU A 15 -15.49 22.77 28.24
N ALA A 16 -16.55 22.08 27.84
CA ALA A 16 -16.47 20.65 27.51
C ALA A 16 -15.67 20.48 26.21
N PHE A 17 -14.42 20.10 26.34
CA PHE A 17 -13.59 19.67 25.22
C PHE A 17 -14.13 18.34 24.71
N THR A 18 -14.98 18.35 23.67
CA THR A 18 -15.44 17.13 23.02
C THR A 18 -14.30 16.58 22.16
N TRP A 19 -13.66 15.53 22.63
CA TRP A 19 -12.70 14.75 21.84
C TRP A 19 -13.47 14.03 20.73
N GLN A 20 -13.44 14.58 19.54
CA GLN A 20 -13.99 13.94 18.34
C GLN A 20 -12.99 12.87 17.89
N PRO A 21 -13.39 11.59 17.79
CA PRO A 21 -12.52 10.57 17.20
C PRO A 21 -12.31 10.91 15.72
N VAL A 22 -11.06 11.18 15.36
CA VAL A 22 -10.67 11.31 13.94
C VAL A 22 -10.77 9.91 13.34
N THR A 23 -11.85 9.64 12.63
CA THR A 23 -11.99 8.42 11.84
C THR A 23 -10.99 8.50 10.68
N ALA A 24 -9.87 7.77 10.79
CA ALA A 24 -8.95 7.59 9.67
C ALA A 24 -9.71 6.94 8.52
N GLN A 25 -9.88 7.68 7.43
CA GLN A 25 -10.53 7.17 6.22
C GLN A 25 -9.66 6.04 5.66
N ALA A 26 -10.18 4.82 5.67
CA ALA A 26 -9.49 3.67 5.11
C ALA A 26 -9.26 3.87 3.61
N ALA A 27 -8.07 3.53 3.12
CA ALA A 27 -7.73 3.67 1.71
C ALA A 27 -8.72 2.91 0.83
N LYS A 28 -9.17 3.55 -0.25
CA LYS A 28 -10.15 2.97 -1.19
C LYS A 28 -9.61 1.72 -1.89
N LEU A 29 -8.29 1.68 -2.15
CA LEU A 29 -7.62 0.57 -2.81
C LEU A 29 -6.29 0.26 -2.11
N VAL A 30 -6.12 -0.97 -1.66
CA VAL A 30 -4.90 -1.45 -1.00
C VAL A 30 -4.40 -2.72 -1.70
N ALA A 31 -3.14 -2.73 -2.12
CA ALA A 31 -2.46 -3.91 -2.62
C ALA A 31 -1.37 -4.33 -1.60
N LYS A 32 -1.68 -5.32 -0.78
CA LYS A 32 -0.77 -5.85 0.25
C LYS A 32 0.03 -7.02 -0.30
N VAL A 33 1.37 -6.89 -0.30
CA VAL A 33 2.29 -7.95 -0.71
C VAL A 33 2.89 -8.61 0.51
N ASP A 34 2.75 -9.92 0.61
CA ASP A 34 3.43 -10.76 1.59
C ASP A 34 4.64 -11.42 0.91
N LEU A 35 5.84 -11.02 1.36
CA LEU A 35 7.09 -11.51 0.79
C LEU A 35 7.40 -12.96 1.19
N SER A 36 6.86 -13.45 2.29
CA SER A 36 7.08 -14.81 2.76
C SER A 36 6.25 -15.81 1.97
N SER A 37 5.00 -15.51 1.74
CA SER A 37 4.08 -16.36 0.96
C SER A 37 4.09 -16.06 -0.54
N GLN A 38 4.80 -15.02 -0.98
CA GLN A 38 4.83 -14.54 -2.36
C GLN A 38 3.41 -14.31 -2.92
N THR A 39 2.58 -13.65 -2.12
CA THR A 39 1.17 -13.40 -2.43
C THR A 39 0.85 -11.91 -2.33
N MET A 40 0.04 -11.41 -3.27
CA MET A 40 -0.58 -10.09 -3.21
C MET A 40 -2.07 -10.24 -2.91
N THR A 41 -2.54 -9.54 -1.88
CA THR A 41 -3.98 -9.37 -1.59
C THR A 41 -4.40 -7.97 -2.00
N VAL A 42 -5.41 -7.86 -2.85
CA VAL A 42 -5.97 -6.58 -3.29
C VAL A 42 -7.32 -6.38 -2.61
N THR A 43 -7.40 -5.32 -1.82
CA THR A 43 -8.63 -4.88 -1.14
C THR A 43 -9.13 -3.59 -1.80
N HIS A 44 -10.39 -3.54 -2.14
CA HIS A 44 -11.03 -2.37 -2.72
C HIS A 44 -12.26 -2.02 -1.89
N ARG A 45 -12.27 -0.79 -1.34
CA ARG A 45 -13.34 -0.28 -0.45
C ARG A 45 -13.63 -1.23 0.71
N GLY A 46 -12.58 -1.69 1.38
CA GLY A 46 -12.69 -2.61 2.53
C GLY A 46 -12.92 -4.07 2.19
N VAL A 47 -13.21 -4.42 0.93
CA VAL A 47 -13.49 -5.81 0.51
C VAL A 47 -12.31 -6.40 -0.24
N VAL A 48 -11.86 -7.61 0.16
CA VAL A 48 -10.84 -8.37 -0.58
C VAL A 48 -11.42 -8.78 -1.94
N LYS A 49 -10.82 -8.25 -3.01
CA LYS A 49 -11.24 -8.54 -4.40
C LYS A 49 -10.40 -9.64 -5.04
N TYR A 50 -9.08 -9.65 -4.76
CA TYR A 50 -8.18 -10.58 -5.42
C TYR A 50 -7.08 -11.05 -4.46
N ARG A 51 -6.61 -12.28 -4.71
CA ARG A 51 -5.38 -12.84 -4.16
C ARG A 51 -4.58 -13.46 -5.30
N TRP A 52 -3.35 -13.01 -5.49
CA TRP A 52 -2.52 -13.40 -6.63
C TRP A 52 -1.13 -13.82 -6.19
N LYS A 53 -0.58 -14.83 -6.86
CA LYS A 53 0.85 -15.13 -6.74
C LYS A 53 1.67 -14.00 -7.33
N VAL A 54 2.74 -13.63 -6.64
CA VAL A 54 3.71 -12.63 -7.08
C VAL A 54 5.11 -13.23 -7.15
N SER A 55 6.06 -12.51 -7.72
CA SER A 55 7.48 -12.79 -7.58
C SER A 55 8.18 -11.52 -7.15
N THR A 56 8.89 -11.58 -6.02
CA THR A 56 9.63 -10.46 -5.45
C THR A 56 11.13 -10.70 -5.51
N ALA A 57 11.94 -9.88 -4.84
CA ALA A 57 13.39 -9.94 -4.89
C ALA A 57 13.96 -11.33 -4.56
N ARG A 58 14.84 -11.83 -5.45
CA ARG A 58 15.66 -13.03 -5.19
C ARG A 58 16.70 -12.75 -4.10
N ARG A 59 17.37 -13.80 -3.63
CA ARG A 59 18.50 -13.70 -2.68
C ARG A 59 19.53 -12.67 -3.16
N GLY A 60 20.02 -11.83 -2.27
CA GLY A 60 20.96 -10.76 -2.57
C GLY A 60 20.35 -9.51 -3.23
N LYS A 61 19.01 -9.47 -3.40
CA LYS A 61 18.24 -8.31 -3.84
C LYS A 61 17.17 -7.97 -2.82
N VAL A 62 16.62 -6.77 -2.89
CA VAL A 62 15.63 -6.28 -1.92
C VAL A 62 14.41 -5.76 -2.65
N THR A 63 13.23 -6.21 -2.22
CA THR A 63 11.97 -5.50 -2.47
C THR A 63 11.72 -4.58 -1.27
N PRO A 64 11.60 -3.26 -1.45
CA PRO A 64 11.35 -2.34 -0.34
C PRO A 64 10.11 -2.74 0.44
N THR A 65 10.21 -2.70 1.78
CA THR A 65 9.09 -2.97 2.70
C THR A 65 8.62 -1.67 3.34
N GLY A 66 7.32 -1.49 3.48
CA GLY A 66 6.69 -0.28 4.01
C GLY A 66 5.35 -0.01 3.34
N SER A 67 4.86 1.22 3.47
CA SER A 67 3.64 1.69 2.83
C SER A 67 3.98 2.81 1.85
N TRP A 68 3.46 2.70 0.64
CA TRP A 68 3.68 3.68 -0.43
C TRP A 68 2.41 3.92 -1.23
N SER A 69 2.30 5.10 -1.80
CA SER A 69 1.31 5.42 -2.83
C SER A 69 1.87 5.19 -4.23
N ALA A 70 0.99 4.94 -5.21
CA ALA A 70 1.37 4.91 -6.61
C ALA A 70 1.84 6.31 -7.05
N LYS A 71 3.09 6.42 -7.51
CA LYS A 71 3.68 7.69 -7.94
C LYS A 71 3.39 7.99 -9.41
N TRP A 72 3.63 7.02 -10.26
CA TRP A 72 3.34 7.13 -11.68
C TRP A 72 3.07 5.77 -12.32
N LEU A 73 2.43 5.78 -13.47
CA LEU A 73 1.93 4.62 -14.17
C LEU A 73 2.46 4.62 -15.61
N SER A 74 2.84 3.43 -16.09
CA SER A 74 3.25 3.26 -17.48
C SER A 74 2.73 1.92 -18.02
N ARG A 75 1.93 1.98 -19.08
CA ARG A 75 1.30 0.78 -19.66
C ARG A 75 2.29 -0.12 -20.39
N TYR A 76 3.29 0.49 -21.05
CA TYR A 76 4.24 -0.20 -21.94
C TYR A 76 5.68 0.06 -21.53
N HIS A 77 5.95 0.04 -20.21
CA HIS A 77 7.29 0.32 -19.72
C HIS A 77 8.29 -0.79 -20.09
N LYS A 78 9.52 -0.36 -20.40
CA LYS A 78 10.69 -1.24 -20.56
C LYS A 78 11.76 -0.80 -19.59
N SER A 79 12.43 -1.75 -18.96
CA SER A 79 13.47 -1.46 -17.98
C SER A 79 14.75 -0.97 -18.66
N SER A 80 15.13 0.27 -18.46
CA SER A 80 16.45 0.78 -18.91
C SER A 80 17.63 0.08 -18.24
N ARG A 81 17.38 -0.55 -17.10
CA ARG A 81 18.41 -1.18 -16.25
C ARG A 81 18.64 -2.66 -16.55
N TYR A 82 17.70 -3.33 -17.20
CA TYR A 82 17.70 -4.76 -17.43
C TYR A 82 17.41 -5.08 -18.90
N ASN A 83 18.29 -4.63 -19.79
CA ASN A 83 18.26 -4.94 -21.21
C ASN A 83 16.86 -4.78 -21.85
N ASN A 84 16.23 -3.64 -21.60
CA ASN A 84 14.87 -3.33 -22.08
C ASN A 84 13.81 -4.40 -21.79
N ALA A 85 13.99 -5.16 -20.69
CA ALA A 85 13.01 -6.16 -20.28
C ALA A 85 11.61 -5.54 -20.16
N PRO A 86 10.57 -6.15 -20.75
CA PRO A 86 9.23 -5.62 -20.72
C PRO A 86 8.65 -5.65 -19.31
N MET A 87 8.06 -4.54 -18.91
CA MET A 87 7.38 -4.33 -17.64
C MET A 87 5.97 -3.77 -17.90
N PRO A 88 5.06 -4.56 -18.50
CA PRO A 88 3.74 -4.08 -18.85
C PRO A 88 2.92 -3.73 -17.59
N TYR A 89 2.10 -2.70 -17.71
CA TYR A 89 1.22 -2.21 -16.64
C TYR A 89 1.98 -1.86 -15.35
N SER A 90 3.09 -1.16 -15.49
CA SER A 90 3.93 -0.72 -14.38
C SER A 90 3.23 0.33 -13.52
N ILE A 91 3.23 0.08 -12.21
CA ILE A 91 2.80 0.99 -11.15
C ILE A 91 4.03 1.24 -10.28
N PHE A 92 4.67 2.40 -10.44
CA PHE A 92 5.85 2.78 -9.67
C PHE A 92 5.43 3.33 -8.31
N TYR A 93 6.09 2.87 -7.25
CA TYR A 93 5.75 3.24 -5.88
C TYR A 93 6.94 3.79 -5.07
N SER A 94 8.17 3.35 -5.34
CA SER A 94 9.38 3.80 -4.63
C SER A 94 10.57 3.83 -5.59
N GLY A 95 11.05 5.02 -5.97
CA GLY A 95 12.13 5.18 -6.92
C GLY A 95 11.88 4.37 -8.20
N ASN A 96 12.79 3.44 -8.51
CA ASN A 96 12.69 2.56 -9.69
C ASN A 96 11.93 1.25 -9.41
N PHE A 97 11.35 1.08 -8.22
CA PHE A 97 10.57 -0.11 -7.88
C PHE A 97 9.12 0.04 -8.32
N ALA A 98 8.62 -1.00 -8.98
CA ALA A 98 7.27 -1.05 -9.51
C ALA A 98 6.61 -2.41 -9.23
N VAL A 99 5.28 -2.40 -9.25
CA VAL A 99 4.45 -3.59 -9.51
C VAL A 99 4.20 -3.63 -11.02
N HIS A 100 4.45 -4.76 -11.67
CA HIS A 100 4.27 -4.88 -13.12
C HIS A 100 3.99 -6.31 -13.57
N GLY A 101 3.50 -6.48 -14.77
CA GLY A 101 3.35 -7.78 -15.41
C GLY A 101 4.70 -8.38 -15.84
N THR A 102 4.76 -9.70 -15.89
CA THR A 102 5.95 -10.43 -16.37
C THR A 102 5.58 -11.55 -17.31
N ASN A 103 6.47 -11.87 -18.26
CA ASN A 103 6.40 -13.06 -19.09
C ASN A 103 7.02 -14.30 -18.43
N GLN A 104 7.75 -14.13 -17.30
CA GLN A 104 8.35 -15.22 -16.54
C GLN A 104 7.33 -15.86 -15.57
N LEU A 105 6.27 -16.44 -16.11
CA LEU A 105 5.13 -16.94 -15.34
C LEU A 105 5.51 -18.07 -14.36
N LYS A 106 6.48 -18.93 -14.73
CA LYS A 106 6.98 -20.02 -13.86
C LYS A 106 7.69 -19.51 -12.60
N ALA A 107 8.06 -18.23 -12.54
CA ALA A 107 8.67 -17.62 -11.38
C ALA A 107 7.64 -17.09 -10.36
N LEU A 108 6.36 -17.00 -10.71
CA LEU A 108 5.33 -16.54 -9.80
C LEU A 108 5.13 -17.53 -8.65
N GLY A 109 5.03 -17.00 -7.43
CA GLY A 109 4.98 -17.77 -6.18
C GLY A 109 6.34 -18.00 -5.53
N ARG A 110 7.45 -17.48 -6.13
CA ARG A 110 8.79 -17.57 -5.55
C ARG A 110 9.62 -16.30 -5.79
N PRO A 111 10.60 -15.99 -4.92
CA PRO A 111 11.51 -14.86 -5.11
C PRO A 111 12.40 -15.05 -6.34
N ALA A 112 12.29 -14.18 -7.35
CA ALA A 112 13.08 -14.28 -8.58
C ALA A 112 13.38 -12.93 -9.24
N SER A 113 12.81 -11.81 -8.74
CA SER A 113 13.01 -10.48 -9.32
C SER A 113 14.31 -9.82 -8.81
N SER A 114 14.61 -8.67 -9.35
CA SER A 114 15.69 -7.79 -8.85
C SER A 114 15.17 -6.70 -7.90
N GLY A 115 13.92 -6.83 -7.42
CA GLY A 115 13.31 -5.92 -6.45
C GLY A 115 11.88 -5.52 -6.76
N CYS A 116 11.50 -5.43 -8.03
CA CYS A 116 10.11 -5.18 -8.42
C CYS A 116 9.18 -6.33 -8.02
N VAL A 117 7.91 -6.03 -7.83
CA VAL A 117 6.86 -7.02 -7.60
C VAL A 117 6.28 -7.42 -8.95
N ARG A 118 6.47 -8.68 -9.34
CA ARG A 118 5.99 -9.21 -10.61
C ARG A 118 4.66 -9.91 -10.45
N LEU A 119 3.76 -9.68 -11.39
CA LEU A 119 2.42 -10.27 -11.50
C LEU A 119 2.25 -10.99 -12.84
N HIS A 120 1.27 -11.87 -12.91
CA HIS A 120 0.73 -12.32 -14.18
C HIS A 120 0.23 -11.08 -14.96
N PRO A 121 0.46 -10.97 -16.29
CA PRO A 121 0.12 -9.75 -17.04
C PRO A 121 -1.35 -9.34 -16.92
N SER A 122 -2.28 -10.30 -16.92
CA SER A 122 -3.71 -10.00 -16.74
C SER A 122 -4.04 -9.44 -15.37
N ASN A 123 -3.33 -9.89 -14.31
CA ASN A 123 -3.51 -9.38 -12.94
C ASN A 123 -2.90 -7.98 -12.81
N ALA A 124 -1.75 -7.75 -13.43
CA ALA A 124 -1.15 -6.42 -13.51
C ALA A 124 -2.05 -5.42 -14.22
N ALA A 125 -2.69 -5.83 -15.34
CA ALA A 125 -3.66 -5.01 -16.05
C ALA A 125 -4.88 -4.65 -15.19
N LYS A 126 -5.40 -5.63 -14.42
CA LYS A 126 -6.53 -5.40 -13.50
C LYS A 126 -6.16 -4.40 -12.40
N LEU A 127 -4.99 -4.60 -11.75
CA LEU A 127 -4.52 -3.69 -10.70
C LEU A 127 -4.28 -2.29 -11.27
N TYR A 128 -3.64 -2.19 -12.43
CA TYR A 128 -3.37 -0.92 -13.13
C TYR A 128 -4.67 -0.14 -13.39
N SER A 129 -5.70 -0.81 -13.91
CA SER A 129 -7.00 -0.20 -14.14
C SER A 129 -7.70 0.26 -12.88
N LEU A 130 -7.57 -0.51 -11.76
CA LEU A 130 -8.09 -0.10 -10.46
C LEU A 130 -7.40 1.17 -9.97
N VAL A 131 -6.06 1.22 -10.05
CA VAL A 131 -5.27 2.41 -9.65
C VAL A 131 -5.63 3.62 -10.50
N GLN A 132 -5.85 3.45 -11.81
CA GLN A 132 -6.29 4.55 -12.68
C GLN A 132 -7.67 5.11 -12.27
N ARG A 133 -8.61 4.24 -11.91
CA ARG A 133 -9.98 4.66 -11.53
C ARG A 133 -10.05 5.32 -10.16
N GLU A 134 -9.30 4.83 -9.18
CA GLU A 134 -9.30 5.37 -7.81
C GLU A 134 -8.38 6.58 -7.65
N GLY A 135 -7.66 6.96 -8.69
CA GLY A 135 -6.74 8.10 -8.73
C GLY A 135 -5.31 7.73 -8.34
N ARG A 136 -4.38 8.52 -8.85
CA ARG A 136 -2.96 8.45 -8.50
C ARG A 136 -2.72 9.28 -7.27
N GLY A 137 -2.75 8.68 -6.07
CA GLY A 137 -2.19 9.31 -4.89
C GLY A 137 -2.72 10.70 -4.53
N GLY A 138 -3.99 10.98 -4.74
CA GLY A 138 -4.67 11.96 -3.91
C GLY A 138 -4.60 11.47 -2.47
N LYS A 139 -4.90 12.29 -1.46
CA LYS A 139 -4.89 11.92 -0.04
C LYS A 139 -5.70 10.64 0.28
N ASP A 140 -6.40 10.09 -0.72
CA ASP A 140 -7.25 8.90 -0.69
C ASP A 140 -6.78 7.79 -1.65
N GLY A 141 -5.62 7.94 -2.30
CA GLY A 141 -5.05 6.95 -3.24
C GLY A 141 -4.30 5.85 -2.51
N LEU A 142 -3.92 4.84 -3.23
CA LEU A 142 -3.24 3.62 -2.83
C LEU A 142 -2.37 3.74 -1.57
N GLU A 143 -2.94 3.60 -0.38
CA GLU A 143 -2.18 3.32 0.82
C GLU A 143 -1.80 1.83 0.83
N GLY A 144 -0.51 1.60 0.80
CA GLY A 144 0.07 0.37 1.30
C GLY A 144 0.34 -0.74 0.30
N LEU A 145 1.47 -0.65 -0.42
CA LEU A 145 2.26 -1.84 -0.67
C LEU A 145 2.91 -2.24 0.67
N HIS A 146 2.19 -3.03 1.47
CA HIS A 146 2.70 -3.52 2.74
C HIS A 146 3.54 -4.77 2.51
N GLY A 147 4.85 -4.64 2.57
CA GLY A 147 5.75 -5.77 2.63
C GLY A 147 5.97 -6.18 4.08
N ARG A 148 5.35 -7.27 4.53
CA ARG A 148 5.64 -7.87 5.83
C ARG A 148 6.70 -8.95 5.63
N ARG A 149 7.86 -8.78 6.27
CA ARG A 149 8.79 -9.88 6.54
C ARG A 149 8.28 -10.62 7.78
N SER A 150 7.82 -11.84 7.62
CA SER A 150 7.69 -12.75 8.74
C SER A 150 9.10 -13.02 9.28
N ARG A 151 9.37 -12.66 10.54
CA ARG A 151 10.52 -13.20 11.26
C ARG A 151 10.20 -14.66 11.53
N SER A 152 10.82 -15.56 10.79
CA SER A 152 11.00 -16.92 11.22
C SER A 152 11.92 -16.86 12.44
N SER A 153 11.38 -17.10 13.62
CA SER A 153 12.17 -17.41 14.81
C SER A 153 12.80 -18.78 14.56
N MET A 154 14.05 -18.79 14.10
CA MET A 154 14.90 -19.97 14.24
C MET A 154 15.28 -20.02 15.73
N SER A 155 14.58 -20.84 16.50
CA SER A 155 15.07 -21.37 17.75
C SER A 155 16.21 -22.33 17.38
N ALA A 156 17.44 -21.99 17.78
CA ALA A 156 18.56 -22.94 17.79
C ALA A 156 18.49 -23.65 19.13
N ASP A 157 18.24 -24.94 19.09
CA ASP A 157 18.68 -25.89 20.12
C ASP A 157 19.99 -26.53 19.65
#